data_9176c57f746054d0cdcecee1661550fe
#
_entry.id   9176c57f746054d0cdcecee1661550fe
#
_cell.length_a   1.000
_cell.length_b   1.000
_cell.length_c   1.000
_cell.angle_alpha   90.00
_cell.angle_beta   90.00
_cell.angle_gamma   90.00
#
_symmetry.space_group_name_H-M   'P 1'
#
loop_
_entity.id
_entity.type
_entity.pdbx_description
1 polymer ?
#
loop_
_entity_poly.entity_id
_entity_poly.type
_entity_poly.pdbx_seq_one_letter_code
_entity_poly.pdbx_strand_id
1 'polypeptide(L)'
;MAILNSTEIFFTEFEPKVQNRFIMSISGIPAYIIKGISGLGFDQGEIILNHINVYRKIKGKLRWNDVSLTLFDPITPSGAQAVMEWVRLHHESVTGRDGYSDFYKKDITLDVVGPVGDIVSEWVIKGAFIKTVDFGEYNWDNDTAAQNIALTLGMDYCVLNF
;
A
#
# COMPACT_ATOMS: atom_id res chain seq x y z
N MET A 1 -33.85 8.71 -33.01
CA MET A 1 -33.52 9.44 -31.76
C MET A 1 -33.65 8.43 -30.65
N ALA A 2 -32.55 8.01 -30.04
CA ALA A 2 -32.59 7.07 -28.91
C ALA A 2 -33.17 7.83 -27.71
N ILE A 3 -34.29 7.35 -27.17
CA ILE A 3 -34.88 7.88 -25.95
C ILE A 3 -34.01 7.33 -24.81
N LEU A 4 -33.24 8.20 -24.17
CA LEU A 4 -32.49 7.86 -22.99
C LEU A 4 -33.47 7.40 -21.88
N ASN A 5 -33.30 6.18 -21.43
CA ASN A 5 -34.08 5.65 -20.32
C ASN A 5 -33.70 6.38 -19.04
N SER A 6 -34.66 6.71 -18.18
CA SER A 6 -34.37 7.38 -16.89
C SER A 6 -33.41 6.61 -15.99
N THR A 7 -33.36 5.28 -16.12
CA THR A 7 -32.42 4.42 -15.41
C THR A 7 -30.98 4.51 -15.94
N GLU A 8 -30.77 5.07 -17.12
CA GLU A 8 -29.43 5.33 -17.70
C GLU A 8 -28.94 6.73 -17.38
N ILE A 9 -29.83 7.67 -17.03
CA ILE A 9 -29.50 9.04 -16.67
C ILE A 9 -29.26 9.16 -15.15
N PHE A 10 -30.09 8.47 -14.36
CA PHE A 10 -29.98 8.45 -12.91
C PHE A 10 -29.37 7.13 -12.50
N PHE A 11 -28.19 7.19 -11.87
CA PHE A 11 -27.57 5.98 -11.31
C PHE A 11 -28.43 5.43 -10.17
N THR A 12 -28.50 4.13 -10.08
CA THR A 12 -29.12 3.42 -8.96
C THR A 12 -28.38 3.78 -7.67
N GLU A 13 -29.09 3.89 -6.57
CA GLU A 13 -28.46 4.12 -5.26
C GLU A 13 -27.39 3.07 -5.01
N PHE A 14 -26.17 3.50 -4.76
CA PHE A 14 -25.06 2.65 -4.34
C PHE A 14 -24.31 3.33 -3.21
N GLU A 15 -23.81 2.52 -2.30
CA GLU A 15 -22.95 3.00 -1.21
C GLU A 15 -21.49 2.99 -1.70
N PRO A 16 -20.84 4.16 -1.85
CA PRO A 16 -19.44 4.19 -2.27
C PRO A 16 -18.52 3.75 -1.14
N LYS A 17 -17.42 3.10 -1.50
CA LYS A 17 -16.31 2.85 -0.56
C LYS A 17 -15.67 4.17 -0.18
N VAL A 18 -15.49 4.41 1.11
CA VAL A 18 -14.94 5.66 1.64
C VAL A 18 -13.48 5.44 2.04
N GLN A 19 -12.63 6.40 1.68
CA GLN A 19 -11.17 6.29 1.88
C GLN A 19 -10.72 6.16 3.33
N ASN A 20 -11.49 6.66 4.28
CA ASN A 20 -11.15 6.62 5.71
C ASN A 20 -11.62 5.34 6.43
N ARG A 21 -12.29 4.42 5.71
CA ARG A 21 -12.78 3.16 6.26
C ARG A 21 -11.90 2.00 5.83
N PHE A 22 -10.75 1.89 6.46
CA PHE A 22 -9.84 0.78 6.23
C PHE A 22 -9.13 0.36 7.52
N ILE A 23 -8.71 -0.90 7.56
CA ILE A 23 -7.86 -1.45 8.61
C ILE A 23 -6.71 -2.17 7.91
N MET A 24 -5.48 -1.87 8.32
CA MET A 24 -4.31 -2.52 7.78
C MET A 24 -3.59 -3.28 8.87
N SER A 25 -3.25 -4.52 8.58
CA SER A 25 -2.56 -5.41 9.51
C SER A 25 -1.19 -5.76 8.98
N ILE A 26 -0.17 -5.39 9.75
CA ILE A 26 1.24 -5.71 9.47
C ILE A 26 1.82 -6.37 10.72
N SER A 27 2.47 -7.52 10.56
CA SER A 27 3.12 -8.19 11.69
C SER A 27 4.19 -7.30 12.33
N GLY A 28 4.06 -7.02 13.61
CA GLY A 28 4.98 -6.19 14.38
C GLY A 28 4.68 -4.69 14.38
N ILE A 29 3.68 -4.23 13.64
CA ILE A 29 3.26 -2.83 13.64
C ILE A 29 1.80 -2.76 14.09
N PRO A 30 1.47 -2.01 15.17
CA PRO A 30 0.10 -1.84 15.60
C PRO A 30 -0.76 -1.15 14.54
N ALA A 31 -1.95 -1.69 14.27
CA ALA A 31 -2.83 -1.17 13.21
C ALA A 31 -3.25 0.28 13.44
N TYR A 32 -3.40 0.72 14.67
CA TYR A 32 -3.86 2.07 15.01
C TYR A 32 -2.83 3.18 14.75
N ILE A 33 -1.54 2.85 14.55
CA ILE A 33 -0.53 3.85 14.19
C ILE A 33 -0.45 4.08 12.67
N ILE A 34 -1.11 3.26 11.87
CA ILE A 34 -1.13 3.39 10.42
C ILE A 34 -2.06 4.53 10.05
N LYS A 35 -1.49 5.59 9.50
CA LYS A 35 -2.23 6.80 9.11
C LYS A 35 -2.86 6.67 7.73
N GLY A 36 -2.15 6.11 6.78
CA GLY A 36 -2.62 6.02 5.42
C GLY A 36 -1.74 5.17 4.53
N ILE A 37 -2.33 4.72 3.45
CA ILE A 37 -1.70 3.92 2.41
C ILE A 37 -2.07 4.49 1.05
N SER A 38 -1.13 4.49 0.11
CA SER A 38 -1.35 4.91 -1.27
C SER A 38 -0.45 4.14 -2.24
N GLY A 39 -0.75 4.24 -3.52
CA GLY A 39 0.08 3.64 -4.57
C GLY A 39 -0.22 2.17 -4.87
N LEU A 40 -1.27 1.59 -4.28
CA LEU A 40 -1.66 0.22 -4.59
C LEU A 40 -2.19 0.14 -6.04
N GLY A 41 -1.42 -0.45 -6.92
CA GLY A 41 -1.72 -0.55 -8.34
C GLY A 41 -0.68 -1.38 -9.06
N PHE A 42 -0.85 -1.50 -10.36
CA PHE A 42 0.09 -2.22 -11.21
C PHE A 42 0.23 -1.57 -12.58
N ASP A 43 1.35 -1.82 -13.22
CA ASP A 43 1.62 -1.45 -14.60
C ASP A 43 1.68 -2.71 -15.47
N GLN A 44 0.93 -2.67 -16.56
CA GLN A 44 0.93 -3.73 -17.57
C GLN A 44 1.84 -3.30 -18.71
N GLY A 45 2.97 -4.00 -18.88
CA GLY A 45 3.83 -3.79 -20.03
C GLY A 45 3.11 -4.09 -21.35
N GLU A 46 3.58 -3.51 -22.45
CA GLU A 46 3.08 -3.81 -23.78
C GLU A 46 4.18 -4.32 -24.71
N ILE A 47 3.83 -5.21 -25.61
CA ILE A 47 4.66 -5.67 -26.71
C ILE A 47 4.05 -5.14 -28.00
N ILE A 48 4.84 -4.39 -28.77
CA ILE A 48 4.42 -3.82 -30.04
C ILE A 48 4.87 -4.75 -31.18
N LEU A 49 3.92 -5.24 -31.94
CA LEU A 49 4.16 -6.01 -33.17
C LEU A 49 3.97 -5.08 -34.36
N ASN A 50 5.05 -4.78 -35.05
CA ASN A 50 5.04 -3.93 -36.24
C ASN A 50 4.83 -4.78 -37.51
N HIS A 51 3.99 -4.26 -38.42
CA HIS A 51 3.81 -4.86 -39.73
C HIS A 51 3.55 -3.75 -40.77
N ILE A 52 4.54 -3.52 -41.63
CA ILE A 52 4.54 -2.49 -42.69
C ILE A 52 4.14 -1.10 -42.11
N ASN A 53 2.88 -0.67 -42.33
CA ASN A 53 2.36 0.63 -41.92
C ASN A 53 1.37 0.53 -40.73
N VAL A 54 1.24 -0.65 -40.12
CA VAL A 54 0.36 -0.90 -38.98
C VAL A 54 1.11 -1.57 -37.84
N TYR A 55 0.61 -1.39 -36.65
CA TYR A 55 1.11 -2.10 -35.47
C TYR A 55 -0.01 -2.67 -34.63
N ARG A 56 0.28 -3.69 -33.89
CA ARG A 56 -0.62 -4.27 -32.90
C ARG A 56 0.08 -4.32 -31.55
N LYS A 57 -0.68 -4.14 -30.50
CA LYS A 57 -0.21 -4.20 -29.13
C LYS A 57 -0.71 -5.47 -28.47
N ILE A 58 0.20 -6.16 -27.79
CA ILE A 58 -0.10 -7.31 -26.94
C ILE A 58 0.37 -6.99 -25.54
N LYS A 59 -0.33 -7.49 -24.52
CA LYS A 59 0.06 -7.31 -23.12
C LYS A 59 1.44 -7.93 -22.85
N GLY A 60 2.28 -7.19 -22.16
CA GLY A 60 3.55 -7.67 -21.65
C GLY A 60 3.44 -8.22 -20.21
N LYS A 61 4.53 -8.15 -19.47
CA LYS A 61 4.60 -8.58 -18.07
C LYS A 61 3.94 -7.55 -17.17
N LEU A 62 3.09 -8.02 -16.25
CA LEU A 62 2.51 -7.20 -15.19
C LEU A 62 3.55 -6.95 -14.09
N ARG A 63 3.61 -5.72 -13.59
CA ARG A 63 4.45 -5.33 -12.46
C ARG A 63 3.62 -4.56 -11.46
N TRP A 64 3.69 -4.97 -10.20
CA TRP A 64 3.06 -4.25 -9.12
C TRP A 64 3.91 -3.04 -8.71
N ASN A 65 3.24 -1.93 -8.45
CA ASN A 65 3.87 -0.69 -8.03
C ASN A 65 4.24 -0.73 -6.55
N ASP A 66 5.19 0.09 -6.17
CA ASP A 66 5.53 0.27 -4.76
C ASP A 66 4.39 0.98 -4.03
N VAL A 67 4.16 0.57 -2.80
CA VAL A 67 3.14 1.15 -1.93
C VAL A 67 3.77 2.12 -0.97
N SER A 68 3.17 3.31 -0.83
CA SER A 68 3.56 4.30 0.15
C SER A 68 2.68 4.18 1.39
N LEU A 69 3.30 4.04 2.53
CA LEU A 69 2.67 3.91 3.84
C LEU A 69 3.12 5.03 4.75
N THR A 70 2.17 5.67 5.42
CA THR A 70 2.46 6.68 6.43
C THR A 70 2.01 6.19 7.80
N LEU A 71 2.90 6.29 8.78
CA LEU A 71 2.66 5.92 10.16
C LEU A 71 2.73 7.15 11.06
N PHE A 72 1.98 7.14 12.15
CA PHE A 72 2.25 8.00 13.29
C PHE A 72 3.43 7.44 14.09
N ASP A 73 4.18 8.32 14.73
CA ASP A 73 5.24 7.92 15.67
C ASP A 73 4.89 8.31 17.10
N PRO A 74 4.05 7.53 17.80
CA PRO A 74 3.73 7.80 19.20
C PRO A 74 4.92 7.51 20.10
N ILE A 75 4.90 8.08 21.31
CA ILE A 75 5.95 7.86 22.32
C ILE A 75 5.97 6.38 22.75
N THR A 76 4.79 5.81 22.97
CA THR A 76 4.63 4.40 23.38
C THR A 76 3.33 3.83 22.77
N PRO A 77 3.39 2.76 21.98
CA PRO A 77 4.58 2.09 21.43
C PRO A 77 5.25 2.92 20.36
N SER A 78 6.58 2.92 20.29
CA SER A 78 7.31 3.68 19.28
C SER A 78 7.15 3.08 17.88
N GLY A 79 6.65 3.88 16.93
CA GLY A 79 6.56 3.49 15.54
C GLY A 79 7.94 3.31 14.89
N ALA A 80 8.88 4.20 15.23
CA ALA A 80 10.25 4.11 14.76
C ALA A 80 10.94 2.81 15.20
N GLN A 81 10.72 2.37 16.43
CA GLN A 81 11.26 1.10 16.92
C GLN A 81 10.70 -0.09 16.14
N ALA A 82 9.39 -0.15 15.94
CA ALA A 82 8.75 -1.23 15.19
C ALA A 82 9.24 -1.32 13.74
N VAL A 83 9.43 -0.18 13.08
CA VAL A 83 9.99 -0.09 11.74
C VAL A 83 11.45 -0.53 11.71
N MET A 84 12.27 -0.09 12.67
CA MET A 84 13.67 -0.47 12.72
C MET A 84 13.88 -1.94 13.06
N GLU A 85 13.01 -2.55 13.84
CA GLU A 85 13.03 -4.01 14.07
C GLU A 85 12.77 -4.78 12.76
N TRP A 86 11.87 -4.29 11.93
CA TRP A 86 11.68 -4.88 10.60
C TRP A 86 12.89 -4.65 9.70
N VAL A 87 13.46 -3.46 9.69
CA VAL A 87 14.67 -3.14 8.90
C VAL A 87 15.86 -4.02 9.31
N ARG A 88 16.03 -4.33 10.60
CA ARG A 88 17.08 -5.23 11.07
C ARG A 88 17.01 -6.63 10.49
N LEU A 89 15.83 -7.09 10.11
CA LEU A 89 15.65 -8.36 9.39
C LEU A 89 16.20 -8.30 7.97
N HIS A 90 16.23 -7.11 7.36
CA HIS A 90 16.83 -6.89 6.05
C HIS A 90 18.35 -6.75 6.17
N HIS A 91 18.78 -5.86 7.04
CA HIS A 91 20.17 -5.45 7.18
C HIS A 91 20.46 -4.98 8.60
N GLU A 92 21.49 -5.53 9.20
CA GLU A 92 21.96 -5.10 10.50
C GLU A 92 23.06 -4.04 10.34
N SER A 93 22.78 -2.82 10.80
CA SER A 93 23.66 -1.67 10.56
C SER A 93 25.03 -1.79 11.26
N VAL A 94 25.11 -2.49 12.38
CA VAL A 94 26.34 -2.62 13.18
C VAL A 94 27.30 -3.63 12.57
N THR A 95 26.78 -4.80 12.18
CA THR A 95 27.59 -5.92 11.67
C THR A 95 27.68 -5.95 10.15
N GLY A 96 26.78 -5.23 9.45
CA GLY A 96 26.67 -5.26 8.00
C GLY A 96 26.12 -6.56 7.42
N ARG A 97 25.47 -7.39 8.24
CA ARG A 97 24.87 -8.65 7.80
C ARG A 97 23.53 -8.40 7.11
N ASP A 98 23.30 -9.07 6.01
CA ASP A 98 22.02 -9.11 5.32
C ASP A 98 21.21 -10.35 5.70
N GLY A 99 19.90 -10.18 5.82
CA GLY A 99 18.97 -11.27 6.08
C GLY A 99 18.49 -11.94 4.77
N TYR A 100 18.10 -13.20 4.89
CA TYR A 100 17.43 -13.90 3.80
C TYR A 100 16.01 -13.38 3.61
N SER A 101 15.49 -13.48 2.37
CA SER A 101 14.16 -12.99 2.01
C SER A 101 13.04 -13.58 2.86
N ASP A 102 13.17 -14.82 3.30
CA ASP A 102 12.18 -15.48 4.16
C ASP A 102 12.03 -14.81 5.54
N PHE A 103 13.04 -14.07 5.99
CA PHE A 103 12.99 -13.40 7.28
C PHE A 103 12.37 -12.00 7.22
N TYR A 104 12.59 -11.25 6.14
CA TYR A 104 12.14 -9.88 6.08
C TYR A 104 10.86 -9.65 5.27
N LYS A 105 10.54 -10.54 4.32
CA LYS A 105 9.29 -10.43 3.56
C LYS A 105 8.10 -10.77 4.46
N LYS A 106 7.12 -9.88 4.47
CA LYS A 106 5.89 -10.04 5.25
C LYS A 106 4.68 -9.98 4.35
N ASP A 107 3.64 -10.69 4.75
CA ASP A 107 2.32 -10.56 4.15
C ASP A 107 1.54 -9.48 4.90
N ILE A 108 0.89 -8.60 4.16
CA ILE A 108 0.15 -7.47 4.69
C ILE A 108 -1.30 -7.61 4.23
N THR A 109 -2.22 -7.38 5.15
CA THR A 109 -3.66 -7.38 4.86
C THR A 109 -4.20 -5.97 4.99
N LEU A 110 -4.95 -5.54 3.98
CA LEU A 110 -5.68 -4.27 3.96
C LEU A 110 -7.16 -4.56 3.79
N ASP A 111 -7.91 -4.38 4.86
CA ASP A 111 -9.36 -4.57 4.90
C ASP A 111 -10.07 -3.25 4.64
N VAL A 112 -10.97 -3.24 3.67
CA VAL A 112 -11.86 -2.12 3.42
C VAL A 112 -13.17 -2.40 4.15
N VAL A 113 -13.55 -1.47 5.02
CA VAL A 113 -14.67 -1.63 5.95
C VAL A 113 -15.89 -0.85 5.46
N GLY A 114 -17.06 -1.47 5.55
CA GLY A 114 -18.34 -0.84 5.23
C GLY A 114 -18.87 0.07 6.36
N PRO A 115 -20.03 0.71 6.15
CA PRO A 115 -20.60 1.67 7.11
C PRO A 115 -21.03 1.04 8.45
N VAL A 116 -21.29 -0.26 8.46
CA VAL A 116 -21.70 -1.00 9.67
C VAL A 116 -20.54 -1.77 10.32
N GLY A 117 -19.32 -1.62 9.80
CA GLY A 117 -18.13 -2.28 10.33
C GLY A 117 -17.84 -3.67 9.73
N ASP A 118 -18.56 -4.07 8.71
CA ASP A 118 -18.33 -5.30 7.96
C ASP A 118 -17.13 -5.14 6.99
N ILE A 119 -16.41 -6.21 6.75
CA ILE A 119 -15.33 -6.24 5.75
C ILE A 119 -15.96 -6.41 4.37
N VAL A 120 -15.84 -5.40 3.53
CA VAL A 120 -16.40 -5.38 2.17
C VAL A 120 -15.44 -5.99 1.16
N SER A 121 -14.16 -5.74 1.33
CA SER A 121 -13.10 -6.31 0.49
C SER A 121 -11.79 -6.34 1.24
N GLU A 122 -10.97 -7.33 0.93
CA GLU A 122 -9.66 -7.55 1.54
C GLU A 122 -8.60 -7.57 0.45
N TRP A 123 -7.58 -6.73 0.60
CA TRP A 123 -6.37 -6.77 -0.21
C TRP A 123 -5.28 -7.49 0.57
N VAL A 124 -4.75 -8.56 0.00
CA VAL A 124 -3.60 -9.28 0.57
C VAL A 124 -2.36 -8.96 -0.27
N ILE A 125 -1.42 -8.24 0.33
CA ILE A 125 -0.14 -7.89 -0.26
C ILE A 125 0.87 -8.95 0.12
N LYS A 126 1.42 -9.64 -0.86
CA LYS A 126 2.34 -10.75 -0.66
C LYS A 126 3.78 -10.32 -0.87
N GLY A 127 4.64 -10.78 0.03
CA GLY A 127 6.08 -10.56 -0.06
C GLY A 127 6.49 -9.09 0.09
N ALA A 128 5.81 -8.34 0.93
CA ALA A 128 6.13 -6.94 1.19
C ALA A 128 7.44 -6.79 1.97
N PHE A 129 8.26 -5.84 1.54
CA PHE A 129 9.51 -5.46 2.21
C PHE A 129 9.72 -3.95 2.12
N ILE A 130 10.49 -3.42 3.06
CA ILE A 130 10.78 -2.00 3.12
C ILE A 130 11.86 -1.64 2.09
N LYS A 131 11.57 -0.69 1.21
CA LYS A 131 12.54 -0.12 0.26
C LYS A 131 13.15 1.18 0.78
N THR A 132 12.31 2.06 1.31
CA THR A 132 12.72 3.38 1.78
C THR A 132 11.99 3.71 3.07
N VAL A 133 12.69 4.32 4.00
CA VAL A 133 12.15 4.86 5.25
C VAL A 133 12.56 6.30 5.39
N ASP A 134 11.61 7.16 5.72
CA ASP A 134 11.84 8.53 6.14
C ASP A 134 11.19 8.74 7.51
N PHE A 135 12.00 9.04 8.51
CA PHE A 135 11.55 9.25 9.90
C PHE A 135 11.05 10.68 10.15
N GLY A 136 10.96 11.50 9.10
CA GLY A 136 10.48 12.87 9.21
C GLY A 136 11.55 13.86 9.64
N GLU A 137 11.11 15.07 9.92
CA GLU A 137 11.94 16.23 10.25
C GLU A 137 11.80 16.58 11.73
N TYR A 138 12.89 16.97 12.36
CA TYR A 138 12.91 17.52 13.70
C TYR A 138 13.28 19.01 13.64
N ASN A 139 12.36 19.87 14.06
CA ASN A 139 12.54 21.32 14.02
C ASN A 139 11.97 21.94 15.30
N TRP A 140 12.80 22.71 16.00
CA TRP A 140 12.41 23.40 17.25
C TRP A 140 11.30 24.43 17.07
N ASP A 141 11.20 25.02 15.87
CA ASP A 141 10.21 26.04 15.56
C ASP A 141 8.82 25.50 15.24
N ASN A 142 8.71 24.17 15.07
CA ASN A 142 7.46 23.52 14.72
C ASN A 142 6.85 22.76 15.92
N ASP A 143 6.00 23.45 16.67
CA ASP A 143 5.34 22.94 17.87
C ASP A 143 3.95 22.33 17.62
N THR A 144 3.42 22.42 16.39
CA THR A 144 2.06 22.02 16.02
C THR A 144 1.96 20.75 15.19
N ALA A 145 3.07 20.23 14.67
CA ALA A 145 3.10 19.04 13.83
C ALA A 145 3.49 17.79 14.62
N ALA A 146 2.68 16.73 14.47
CA ALA A 146 3.04 15.41 14.96
C ALA A 146 4.07 14.74 14.05
N GLN A 147 4.97 13.97 14.65
CA GLN A 147 5.96 13.20 13.90
C GLN A 147 5.30 12.07 13.13
N ASN A 148 5.65 11.94 11.86
CA ASN A 148 5.18 10.88 10.98
C ASN A 148 6.38 10.14 10.38
N ILE A 149 6.16 8.86 10.09
CA ILE A 149 7.13 8.00 9.40
C ILE A 149 6.55 7.66 8.04
N ALA A 150 7.31 7.92 6.99
CA ALA A 150 6.95 7.56 5.62
C ALA A 150 7.75 6.32 5.20
N LEU A 151 7.05 5.29 4.74
CA LEU A 151 7.61 4.05 4.23
C LEU A 151 7.28 3.89 2.76
N THR A 152 8.22 3.34 2.00
CA THR A 152 7.95 2.80 0.68
C THR A 152 8.18 1.30 0.72
N LEU A 153 7.13 0.54 0.40
CA LEU A 153 7.15 -0.91 0.40
C LEU A 153 7.17 -1.44 -1.02
N GLY A 154 8.11 -2.34 -1.30
CA GLY A 154 8.04 -3.19 -2.48
C GLY A 154 7.23 -4.43 -2.20
N MET A 155 6.63 -5.03 -3.22
CA MET A 155 5.84 -6.25 -3.08
C MET A 155 6.05 -7.19 -4.27
N ASP A 156 5.75 -8.46 -4.08
CA ASP A 156 5.79 -9.44 -5.15
C ASP A 156 4.50 -9.41 -5.97
N TYR A 157 3.36 -9.49 -5.30
CA TYR A 157 2.04 -9.40 -5.92
C TYR A 157 0.96 -9.09 -4.88
N CYS A 158 -0.22 -8.75 -5.36
CA CYS A 158 -1.38 -8.47 -4.52
C CYS A 158 -2.59 -9.28 -4.99
N VAL A 159 -3.42 -9.69 -4.04
CA VAL A 159 -4.66 -10.43 -4.29
C VAL A 159 -5.81 -9.66 -3.67
N LEU A 160 -6.91 -9.53 -4.41
CA LEU A 160 -8.16 -8.97 -3.91
C LEU A 160 -9.15 -10.10 -3.61
N ASN A 161 -9.59 -10.16 -2.38
CA ASN A 161 -10.66 -11.05 -1.91
C ASN A 161 -11.93 -10.22 -1.65
N PHE A 162 -13.11 -10.77 -2.00
CA PHE A 162 -14.43 -10.18 -1.76
C PHE A 162 -15.52 -11.22 -1.63
#